data_2003dd2cf8d1da7f6db4b2a224f65b56
#
_entry.id   2003dd2cf8d1da7f6db4b2a224f65b56
#
_cell.length_a   1.000
_cell.length_b   1.000
_cell.length_c   1.000
_cell.angle_alpha   90.00
_cell.angle_beta   90.00
_cell.angle_gamma   90.00
#
_symmetry.space_group_name_H-M   'P 1'
#
loop_
_entity.id
_entity.type
_entity.pdbx_description
1 polymer ?
#
loop_
_entity_poly.entity_id
_entity_poly.type
_entity_poly.pdbx_seq_one_letter_code
_entity_poly.pdbx_strand_id
1 'polypeptide(L)'
;MKKTISILLALVLCLGLMACGGSKTETPAAPAAPAAEAPAAEAPAAEAPAAEAPAVKAGFIFLHDENSTYDLNFINAAKEACEKLGVEYLLKTGIPEGQECYDAAAELVDEGCNFIFADSFGHEPFLLQAAKEFPEVQFCHATGTQAHTAGVANYHNAFASIYEGRFLGGVAAGLKLNQMIEEGTITADQAKVGYIGAFPYAEVKSGYTSFFLGVRYICPTATMEVTFTNSWYDPTLEKEGATKLISRGCVLISEHADSMGAPTECEANNIPFVFYNGSAADACPNTFIVASRINWAPYMEYAMGCVAKGEAIDVDWTGTIATESVLMTEINEQAAAPGTAEKLAEIKAMLENGSLKVFDTATFTVNGQTLTEYLADVDDMGDFQPETQVIADGEFQESIFRSAPYFDIDIDGITNIDA
;
A
#
# COMPACT_ATOMS: atom_id res chain seq x y z
N MET A 1 17.71 27.61 46.06
CA MET A 1 16.98 28.91 46.18
C MET A 1 15.80 28.79 45.21
N LYS A 2 14.68 28.36 45.68
CA LYS A 2 13.44 29.03 46.13
C LYS A 2 13.01 30.16 45.18
N LYS A 3 11.86 29.96 44.50
CA LYS A 3 10.57 30.67 44.54
C LYS A 3 9.70 30.11 43.39
N THR A 4 8.73 29.31 43.57
CA THR A 4 7.29 29.37 44.03
C THR A 4 6.60 30.71 43.78
N ILE A 5 5.37 30.65 43.28
CA ILE A 5 4.12 31.40 43.55
C ILE A 5 3.27 31.30 42.23
N SER A 6 2.19 30.67 42.21
CA SER A 6 0.84 30.58 42.83
C SER A 6 -0.24 31.09 41.88
N ILE A 7 -1.14 30.21 41.51
CA ILE A 7 -2.61 30.14 41.67
C ILE A 7 -3.40 31.48 41.45
N LEU A 8 -4.40 31.46 40.56
CA LEU A 8 -5.75 31.88 40.95
C LEU A 8 -6.86 31.19 40.13
N LEU A 9 -7.71 30.53 40.86
CA LEU A 9 -8.97 29.89 40.57
C LEU A 9 -10.09 30.96 40.52
N ALA A 10 -11.00 30.87 39.57
CA ALA A 10 -12.33 31.48 39.74
C ALA A 10 -13.43 30.65 39.09
N LEU A 11 -14.12 29.95 39.95
CA LEU A 11 -15.37 29.24 39.77
C LEU A 11 -16.52 30.24 39.91
N VAL A 12 -17.50 30.27 38.99
CA VAL A 12 -18.85 30.78 39.31
C VAL A 12 -19.90 29.82 38.71
N LEU A 13 -20.50 29.09 39.63
CA LEU A 13 -21.79 28.41 39.45
C LEU A 13 -22.90 29.45 39.63
N CYS A 14 -23.98 29.36 38.83
CA CYS A 14 -25.32 29.71 39.28
C CYS A 14 -26.36 28.79 38.65
N LEU A 15 -26.95 27.95 39.49
CA LEU A 15 -28.22 27.28 39.34
C LEU A 15 -29.35 28.26 39.53
N GLY A 16 -30.49 28.03 38.91
CA GLY A 16 -31.77 28.68 39.24
C GLY A 16 -32.95 28.00 38.53
N LEU A 17 -33.71 27.28 39.34
CA LEU A 17 -34.86 26.43 39.01
C LEU A 17 -36.20 27.22 38.84
N MET A 18 -37.07 26.66 38.01
CA MET A 18 -38.56 26.44 38.13
C MET A 18 -39.49 27.59 38.61
N ALA A 19 -40.61 27.88 38.00
CA ALA A 19 -41.89 27.17 38.11
C ALA A 19 -43.07 28.00 37.56
N CYS A 20 -43.99 27.30 36.97
CA CYS A 20 -45.45 27.42 36.82
C CYS A 20 -46.24 28.66 37.28
N GLY A 21 -47.26 29.01 36.46
CA GLY A 21 -48.50 29.60 36.99
C GLY A 21 -49.22 30.48 35.98
N GLY A 22 -50.36 30.00 35.44
CA GLY A 22 -51.22 30.72 34.50
C GLY A 22 -52.06 31.80 35.10
N SER A 23 -52.62 32.64 34.28
CA SER A 23 -54.04 33.06 34.30
C SER A 23 -54.37 33.98 33.14
N LYS A 24 -55.55 33.78 32.61
CA LYS A 24 -56.24 34.54 31.55
C LYS A 24 -56.57 35.95 32.00
N THR A 25 -56.54 36.92 31.12
CA THR A 25 -57.52 38.01 31.07
C THR A 25 -57.69 38.52 29.66
N GLU A 26 -58.96 38.74 29.28
CA GLU A 26 -59.42 39.16 27.96
C GLU A 26 -59.35 40.68 27.75
N THR A 27 -59.08 41.05 26.51
CA THR A 27 -59.71 42.10 25.63
C THR A 27 -59.65 43.60 26.06
N PRO A 28 -59.50 44.59 25.14
CA PRO A 28 -60.38 44.77 24.00
C PRO A 28 -59.70 45.18 22.66
N ALA A 29 -60.43 45.03 21.59
CA ALA A 29 -60.14 45.37 20.20
C ALA A 29 -60.22 46.90 19.91
N ALA A 30 -59.37 47.34 18.94
CA ALA A 30 -59.58 48.52 18.11
C ALA A 30 -58.57 48.53 16.94
N PRO A 31 -58.74 49.33 15.88
CA PRO A 31 -59.48 49.01 14.67
C PRO A 31 -58.54 48.74 13.46
N ALA A 32 -59.15 48.24 12.37
CA ALA A 32 -58.49 47.87 11.11
C ALA A 32 -57.81 49.07 10.44
N ALA A 33 -56.59 48.87 9.94
CA ALA A 33 -55.91 49.67 8.95
C ALA A 33 -55.70 48.85 7.64
N PRO A 34 -55.59 49.47 6.49
CA PRO A 34 -55.93 48.86 5.19
C PRO A 34 -54.90 47.87 4.68
N ALA A 35 -55.38 46.93 3.88
CA ALA A 35 -54.59 45.89 3.22
C ALA A 35 -53.48 46.49 2.36
N ALA A 36 -52.24 46.08 2.67
CA ALA A 36 -51.09 46.25 1.74
C ALA A 36 -51.10 45.05 0.79
N GLU A 37 -50.97 45.33 -0.48
CA GLU A 37 -50.80 44.36 -1.56
C GLU A 37 -49.61 43.45 -1.28
N ALA A 38 -49.75 42.17 -1.45
CA ALA A 38 -48.68 41.19 -1.41
C ALA A 38 -47.73 41.40 -2.60
N PRO A 39 -46.41 41.35 -2.36
CA PRO A 39 -45.47 41.33 -3.49
C PRO A 39 -45.62 40.03 -4.28
N ALA A 40 -45.61 40.13 -5.59
CA ALA A 40 -45.64 39.02 -6.53
C ALA A 40 -44.52 38.05 -6.22
N ALA A 41 -44.84 36.76 -6.19
CA ALA A 41 -43.84 35.67 -6.07
C ALA A 41 -42.86 35.77 -7.25
N GLU A 42 -41.63 36.03 -6.96
CA GLU A 42 -40.53 35.83 -7.94
C GLU A 42 -40.54 34.36 -8.36
N ALA A 43 -40.57 34.15 -9.67
CA ALA A 43 -40.37 32.79 -10.24
C ALA A 43 -39.00 32.27 -9.81
N PRO A 44 -38.86 30.94 -9.52
CA PRO A 44 -37.58 30.36 -9.19
C PRO A 44 -36.59 30.66 -10.34
N ALA A 45 -35.46 31.24 -9.98
CA ALA A 45 -34.34 31.38 -10.88
C ALA A 45 -34.02 30.03 -11.50
N ALA A 46 -33.97 29.91 -12.80
CA ALA A 46 -33.49 28.73 -13.48
C ALA A 46 -32.08 28.43 -12.96
N GLU A 47 -31.88 27.24 -12.38
CA GLU A 47 -30.57 26.73 -12.07
C GLU A 47 -29.72 26.82 -13.36
N ALA A 48 -28.59 27.52 -13.29
CA ALA A 48 -27.60 27.48 -14.34
C ALA A 48 -27.24 26.01 -14.59
N PRO A 49 -27.09 25.58 -15.86
CA PRO A 49 -26.65 24.22 -16.13
C PRO A 49 -25.33 23.99 -15.37
N ALA A 50 -25.30 22.91 -14.59
CA ALA A 50 -24.05 22.46 -13.98
C ALA A 50 -23.00 22.39 -15.08
N ALA A 51 -21.84 23.03 -14.86
CA ALA A 51 -20.73 22.92 -15.78
C ALA A 51 -20.44 21.42 -15.96
N GLU A 52 -20.43 20.95 -17.20
CA GLU A 52 -19.99 19.57 -17.48
C GLU A 52 -18.60 19.41 -16.86
N ALA A 53 -18.43 18.38 -16.04
CA ALA A 53 -17.11 18.05 -15.48
C ALA A 53 -16.13 17.85 -16.64
N PRO A 54 -14.86 18.30 -16.53
CA PRO A 54 -13.91 18.19 -17.62
C PRO A 54 -13.69 16.73 -17.97
N ALA A 55 -13.59 16.43 -19.27
CA ALA A 55 -13.19 15.11 -19.73
C ALA A 55 -11.82 14.77 -19.13
N VAL A 56 -11.66 13.56 -18.60
CA VAL A 56 -10.38 13.11 -18.05
C VAL A 56 -9.43 12.77 -19.20
N LYS A 57 -8.21 13.28 -19.11
CA LYS A 57 -7.06 12.80 -19.88
C LYS A 57 -5.96 12.43 -18.89
N ALA A 58 -5.51 11.18 -18.93
CA ALA A 58 -4.58 10.63 -17.96
C ALA A 58 -3.13 10.61 -18.49
N GLY A 59 -2.18 10.92 -17.62
CA GLY A 59 -0.76 10.76 -17.85
C GLY A 59 -0.16 9.77 -16.83
N PHE A 60 0.74 8.91 -17.27
CA PHE A 60 1.39 7.93 -16.41
C PHE A 60 2.91 8.00 -16.58
N ILE A 61 3.63 7.96 -15.47
CA ILE A 61 5.09 8.04 -15.39
C ILE A 61 5.59 6.77 -14.71
N PHE A 62 6.46 6.02 -15.40
CA PHE A 62 7.01 4.75 -14.95
C PHE A 62 8.53 4.81 -14.94
N LEU A 63 9.15 4.23 -13.89
CA LEU A 63 10.60 4.21 -13.73
C LEU A 63 11.29 3.40 -14.83
N HIS A 64 10.72 2.24 -15.17
CA HIS A 64 11.23 1.36 -16.21
C HIS A 64 10.15 1.14 -17.30
N ASP A 65 10.24 0.03 -17.99
CA ASP A 65 9.30 -0.40 -19.04
C ASP A 65 8.71 -1.78 -18.69
N GLU A 66 8.08 -2.43 -19.65
CA GLU A 66 7.44 -3.75 -19.50
C GLU A 66 8.39 -4.91 -19.15
N ASN A 67 9.70 -4.70 -19.11
CA ASN A 67 10.66 -5.70 -18.67
C ASN A 67 10.77 -5.80 -17.14
N SER A 68 10.43 -4.72 -16.43
CA SER A 68 10.24 -4.74 -14.98
C SER A 68 8.85 -5.28 -14.64
N THR A 69 8.77 -6.29 -13.78
CA THR A 69 7.47 -6.86 -13.34
C THR A 69 6.66 -5.86 -12.53
N TYR A 70 7.32 -4.98 -11.78
CA TYR A 70 6.69 -3.89 -11.04
C TYR A 70 6.01 -2.91 -11.99
N ASP A 71 6.76 -2.31 -12.93
CA ASP A 71 6.24 -1.32 -13.88
C ASP A 71 5.19 -1.94 -14.82
N LEU A 72 5.39 -3.17 -15.29
CA LEU A 72 4.42 -3.90 -16.11
C LEU A 72 3.05 -4.02 -15.43
N ASN A 73 3.04 -4.23 -14.11
CA ASN A 73 1.83 -4.31 -13.33
C ASN A 73 1.03 -2.99 -13.36
N PHE A 74 1.71 -1.83 -13.26
CA PHE A 74 1.10 -0.51 -13.41
C PHE A 74 0.69 -0.20 -14.84
N ILE A 75 1.53 -0.53 -15.82
CA ILE A 75 1.24 -0.32 -17.25
C ILE A 75 -0.04 -1.05 -17.66
N ASN A 76 -0.21 -2.30 -17.22
CA ASN A 76 -1.40 -3.08 -17.50
C ASN A 76 -2.64 -2.49 -16.83
N ALA A 77 -2.53 -2.11 -15.55
CA ALA A 77 -3.63 -1.50 -14.81
C ALA A 77 -4.05 -0.14 -15.41
N ALA A 78 -3.10 0.69 -15.83
CA ALA A 78 -3.38 1.97 -16.49
C ALA A 78 -4.16 1.78 -17.80
N LYS A 79 -3.73 0.82 -18.62
CA LYS A 79 -4.43 0.48 -19.87
C LYS A 79 -5.84 -0.04 -19.59
N GLU A 80 -5.99 -1.01 -18.67
CA GLU A 80 -7.27 -1.60 -18.28
C GLU A 80 -8.24 -0.54 -17.78
N ALA A 81 -7.83 0.30 -16.81
CA ALA A 81 -8.68 1.32 -16.22
C ALA A 81 -9.08 2.39 -17.24
N CYS A 82 -8.15 2.85 -18.08
CA CYS A 82 -8.43 3.85 -19.11
C CYS A 82 -9.37 3.30 -20.20
N GLU A 83 -9.16 2.07 -20.66
CA GLU A 83 -10.04 1.41 -21.65
C GLU A 83 -11.45 1.23 -21.07
N LYS A 84 -11.58 0.79 -19.83
CA LYS A 84 -12.86 0.58 -19.15
C LYS A 84 -13.65 1.89 -18.98
N LEU A 85 -12.95 2.99 -18.67
CA LEU A 85 -13.57 4.31 -18.47
C LEU A 85 -13.70 5.13 -19.75
N GLY A 86 -13.10 4.71 -20.87
CA GLY A 86 -13.03 5.46 -22.11
C GLY A 86 -12.17 6.71 -21.99
N VAL A 87 -11.13 6.72 -21.19
CA VAL A 87 -10.20 7.82 -20.91
C VAL A 87 -9.05 7.80 -21.90
N GLU A 88 -8.74 8.94 -22.52
CA GLU A 88 -7.50 9.14 -23.29
C GLU A 88 -6.30 9.15 -22.34
N TYR A 89 -5.21 8.46 -22.72
CA TYR A 89 -4.05 8.38 -21.86
C TYR A 89 -2.71 8.42 -22.60
N LEU A 90 -1.69 8.84 -21.88
CA LEU A 90 -0.29 8.89 -22.32
C LEU A 90 0.58 8.14 -21.31
N LEU A 91 1.54 7.37 -21.81
CA LEU A 91 2.51 6.63 -20.98
C LEU A 91 3.92 7.17 -21.23
N LYS A 92 4.66 7.45 -20.17
CA LYS A 92 6.09 7.78 -20.18
C LYS A 92 6.83 6.71 -19.38
N THR A 93 7.68 5.95 -20.06
CA THR A 93 8.48 4.87 -19.47
C THR A 93 9.96 5.24 -19.43
N GLY A 94 10.73 4.63 -18.55
CA GLY A 94 12.16 4.89 -18.40
C GLY A 94 12.45 6.28 -17.81
N ILE A 95 11.59 6.78 -16.93
CA ILE A 95 11.75 8.09 -16.29
C ILE A 95 12.48 7.92 -14.95
N PRO A 96 13.72 8.43 -14.82
CA PRO A 96 14.49 8.29 -13.59
C PRO A 96 13.85 8.96 -12.37
N GLU A 97 14.23 8.50 -11.19
CA GLU A 97 13.87 9.09 -9.88
C GLU A 97 14.64 10.40 -9.65
N GLY A 98 14.30 11.46 -10.40
CA GLY A 98 15.00 12.74 -10.43
C GLY A 98 14.15 13.86 -11.02
N GLN A 99 14.82 14.94 -11.42
CA GLN A 99 14.20 16.08 -12.08
C GLN A 99 13.43 15.67 -13.35
N GLU A 100 13.82 14.59 -13.99
CA GLU A 100 13.18 14.01 -15.16
C GLU A 100 11.72 13.62 -14.88
N CYS A 101 11.38 13.22 -13.63
CA CYS A 101 10.00 12.95 -13.22
C CYS A 101 9.15 14.24 -13.24
N TYR A 102 9.68 15.33 -12.68
CA TYR A 102 9.00 16.64 -12.75
C TYR A 102 8.84 17.09 -14.20
N ASP A 103 9.90 17.00 -15.02
CA ASP A 103 9.87 17.43 -16.42
C ASP A 103 8.83 16.60 -17.21
N ALA A 104 8.76 15.30 -16.98
CA ALA A 104 7.76 14.41 -17.56
C ALA A 104 6.34 14.77 -17.13
N ALA A 105 6.13 15.13 -15.85
CA ALA A 105 4.85 15.58 -15.34
C ALA A 105 4.42 16.90 -15.99
N ALA A 106 5.32 17.87 -16.09
CA ALA A 106 5.05 19.16 -16.74
C ALA A 106 4.71 18.99 -18.23
N GLU A 107 5.44 18.12 -18.95
CA GLU A 107 5.10 17.80 -20.35
C GLU A 107 3.70 17.18 -20.47
N LEU A 108 3.30 16.26 -19.57
CA LEU A 108 1.96 15.68 -19.56
C LEU A 108 0.87 16.73 -19.30
N VAL A 109 1.14 17.72 -18.43
CA VAL A 109 0.24 18.87 -18.23
C VAL A 109 0.12 19.70 -19.50
N ASP A 110 1.23 20.01 -20.17
CA ASP A 110 1.24 20.74 -21.44
C ASP A 110 0.49 19.99 -22.57
N GLU A 111 0.49 18.67 -22.51
CA GLU A 111 -0.27 17.79 -23.41
C GLU A 111 -1.77 17.69 -23.03
N GLY A 112 -2.20 18.36 -21.96
CA GLY A 112 -3.58 18.50 -21.52
C GLY A 112 -4.05 17.40 -20.57
N CYS A 113 -3.15 16.63 -19.95
CA CYS A 113 -3.52 15.70 -18.88
C CYS A 113 -3.98 16.46 -17.65
N ASN A 114 -5.10 16.05 -17.07
CA ASN A 114 -5.64 16.56 -15.80
C ASN A 114 -5.65 15.54 -14.66
N PHE A 115 -5.13 14.34 -14.93
CA PHE A 115 -4.82 13.29 -13.98
C PHE A 115 -3.43 12.74 -14.32
N ILE A 116 -2.50 12.74 -13.37
CA ILE A 116 -1.13 12.23 -13.56
C ILE A 116 -0.79 11.28 -12.43
N PHE A 117 -0.26 10.10 -12.78
CA PHE A 117 0.13 9.08 -11.83
C PHE A 117 1.60 8.70 -12.05
N ALA A 118 2.37 8.56 -10.95
CA ALA A 118 3.74 8.04 -10.98
C ALA A 118 3.90 6.85 -10.03
N ASP A 119 4.72 5.88 -10.41
CA ASP A 119 4.80 4.57 -9.77
C ASP A 119 5.96 4.37 -8.79
N SER A 120 7.07 5.09 -8.95
CA SER A 120 8.28 4.77 -8.20
C SER A 120 8.47 5.62 -6.94
N PHE A 121 9.01 5.01 -5.88
CA PHE A 121 9.23 5.63 -4.57
C PHE A 121 9.99 6.97 -4.67
N GLY A 122 11.08 7.03 -5.43
CA GLY A 122 11.87 8.24 -5.60
C GLY A 122 11.27 9.30 -6.52
N HIS A 123 10.15 9.03 -7.19
CA HIS A 123 9.39 10.03 -7.94
C HIS A 123 8.65 11.02 -7.02
N GLU A 124 8.37 10.66 -5.75
CA GLU A 124 7.50 11.43 -4.87
C GLU A 124 7.85 12.92 -4.74
N PRO A 125 9.09 13.32 -4.40
CA PRO A 125 9.41 14.74 -4.20
C PRO A 125 9.24 15.58 -5.48
N PHE A 126 9.47 14.99 -6.65
CA PHE A 126 9.39 15.65 -7.95
C PHE A 126 7.93 15.75 -8.43
N LEU A 127 7.12 14.72 -8.19
CA LEU A 127 5.70 14.77 -8.48
C LEU A 127 4.96 15.73 -7.55
N LEU A 128 5.33 15.77 -6.26
CA LEU A 128 4.83 16.74 -5.29
C LEU A 128 5.21 18.19 -5.66
N GLN A 129 6.39 18.39 -6.25
CA GLN A 129 6.77 19.69 -6.80
C GLN A 129 5.84 20.08 -7.95
N ALA A 130 5.55 19.18 -8.88
CA ALA A 130 4.62 19.42 -9.99
C ALA A 130 3.19 19.73 -9.47
N ALA A 131 2.71 18.99 -8.46
CA ALA A 131 1.40 19.23 -7.85
C ALA A 131 1.26 20.66 -7.26
N LYS A 132 2.33 21.20 -6.68
CA LYS A 132 2.36 22.57 -6.15
C LYS A 132 2.33 23.63 -7.26
N GLU A 133 2.87 23.33 -8.43
CA GLU A 133 2.95 24.26 -9.58
C GLU A 133 1.68 24.23 -10.43
N PHE A 134 1.02 23.09 -10.55
CA PHE A 134 -0.17 22.87 -11.38
C PHE A 134 -1.39 22.48 -10.53
N PRO A 135 -1.98 23.42 -9.77
CA PRO A 135 -3.02 23.10 -8.78
C PRO A 135 -4.35 22.63 -9.38
N GLU A 136 -4.55 22.78 -10.69
CA GLU A 136 -5.73 22.32 -11.43
C GLU A 136 -5.64 20.86 -11.88
N VAL A 137 -4.47 20.24 -11.80
CA VAL A 137 -4.21 18.85 -12.18
C VAL A 137 -4.14 17.98 -10.94
N GLN A 138 -4.72 16.78 -10.98
CA GLN A 138 -4.62 15.80 -9.89
C GLN A 138 -3.39 14.92 -10.08
N PHE A 139 -2.56 14.84 -9.05
CA PHE A 139 -1.33 14.05 -9.03
C PHE A 139 -1.47 12.92 -8.02
N CYS A 140 -1.28 11.69 -8.48
CA CYS A 140 -1.35 10.49 -7.66
C CYS A 140 0.00 9.77 -7.70
N HIS A 141 0.41 9.23 -6.58
CA HIS A 141 1.70 8.57 -6.46
C HIS A 141 1.58 7.24 -5.70
N ALA A 142 2.17 6.21 -6.27
CA ALA A 142 2.31 4.92 -5.57
C ALA A 142 3.48 4.96 -4.58
N THR A 143 3.33 4.26 -3.45
CA THR A 143 4.38 4.10 -2.42
C THR A 143 4.79 5.38 -1.68
N GLY A 144 4.17 6.51 -1.98
CA GLY A 144 4.50 7.78 -1.36
C GLY A 144 4.07 7.87 0.11
N THR A 145 4.71 8.79 0.83
CA THR A 145 4.56 8.94 2.29
C THR A 145 4.11 10.33 2.72
N GLN A 146 4.10 11.32 1.79
CA GLN A 146 3.98 12.73 2.15
C GLN A 146 2.61 13.35 1.91
N ALA A 147 1.66 12.69 1.23
CA ALA A 147 0.39 13.32 0.87
C ALA A 147 -0.39 13.83 2.09
N HIS A 148 -0.44 13.06 3.18
CA HIS A 148 -1.17 13.41 4.41
C HIS A 148 -0.51 14.52 5.23
N THR A 149 0.76 14.85 4.98
CA THR A 149 1.53 15.88 5.71
C THR A 149 1.87 17.09 4.84
N ALA A 150 1.96 16.92 3.51
CA ALA A 150 2.36 17.99 2.58
C ALA A 150 1.36 19.16 2.48
N GLY A 151 0.08 18.95 2.81
CA GLY A 151 -0.97 19.98 2.74
C GLY A 151 -1.26 20.46 1.32
N VAL A 152 -1.04 19.64 0.29
CA VAL A 152 -1.24 19.92 -1.13
C VAL A 152 -2.51 19.21 -1.59
N ALA A 153 -3.57 19.96 -1.86
CA ALA A 153 -4.92 19.43 -2.05
C ALA A 153 -5.11 18.56 -3.31
N ASN A 154 -4.22 18.65 -4.28
CA ASN A 154 -4.23 17.91 -5.54
C ASN A 154 -3.11 16.87 -5.63
N TYR A 155 -2.56 16.46 -4.47
CA TYR A 155 -1.54 15.41 -4.36
C TYR A 155 -2.02 14.27 -3.47
N HIS A 156 -1.93 13.04 -3.96
CA HIS A 156 -2.52 11.85 -3.34
C HIS A 156 -1.53 10.69 -3.35
N ASN A 157 -1.44 9.97 -2.26
CA ASN A 157 -0.71 8.70 -2.21
C ASN A 157 -1.66 7.50 -2.31
N ALA A 158 -1.15 6.39 -2.79
CA ALA A 158 -1.86 5.13 -2.82
C ALA A 158 -0.90 3.95 -2.65
N PHE A 159 -1.33 2.95 -1.93
CA PHE A 159 -0.67 1.66 -1.88
C PHE A 159 -1.69 0.55 -1.62
N ALA A 160 -1.23 -0.69 -1.50
CA ALA A 160 -2.08 -1.80 -1.07
C ALA A 160 -1.42 -2.56 0.08
N SER A 161 -2.22 -3.20 0.92
CA SER A 161 -1.77 -4.11 1.98
C SER A 161 -1.16 -5.37 1.38
N ILE A 162 -0.10 -5.19 0.58
CA ILE A 162 0.54 -6.29 -0.18
C ILE A 162 1.15 -7.35 0.74
N TYR A 163 1.39 -7.02 2.02
CA TYR A 163 1.80 -7.98 3.03
C TYR A 163 0.81 -9.16 3.16
N GLU A 164 -0.49 -8.98 2.87
CA GLU A 164 -1.48 -10.06 2.83
C GLU A 164 -1.14 -11.08 1.72
N GLY A 165 -0.81 -10.58 0.53
CA GLY A 165 -0.38 -11.41 -0.60
C GLY A 165 1.00 -12.04 -0.38
N ARG A 166 1.93 -11.30 0.24
CA ARG A 166 3.24 -11.83 0.64
C ARG A 166 3.11 -12.98 1.64
N PHE A 167 2.21 -12.85 2.60
CA PHE A 167 1.89 -13.93 3.54
C PHE A 167 1.36 -15.17 2.82
N LEU A 168 0.46 -15.02 1.85
CA LEU A 168 -0.02 -16.12 1.02
C LEU A 168 1.11 -16.77 0.22
N GLY A 169 2.02 -15.99 -0.36
CA GLY A 169 3.25 -16.51 -0.98
C GLY A 169 4.09 -17.32 0.01
N GLY A 170 4.22 -16.83 1.23
CA GLY A 170 4.88 -17.54 2.34
C GLY A 170 4.18 -18.85 2.70
N VAL A 171 2.85 -18.89 2.72
CA VAL A 171 2.07 -20.14 2.93
C VAL A 171 2.39 -21.16 1.83
N ALA A 172 2.44 -20.76 0.57
CA ALA A 172 2.82 -21.65 -0.54
C ALA A 172 4.26 -22.18 -0.38
N ALA A 173 5.20 -21.31 0.00
CA ALA A 173 6.58 -21.69 0.30
C ALA A 173 6.67 -22.67 1.48
N GLY A 174 5.92 -22.44 2.56
CA GLY A 174 5.87 -23.34 3.72
C GLY A 174 5.34 -24.73 3.37
N LEU A 175 4.31 -24.82 2.53
CA LEU A 175 3.80 -26.10 2.01
C LEU A 175 4.87 -26.84 1.20
N LYS A 176 5.63 -26.11 0.36
CA LYS A 176 6.73 -26.69 -0.40
C LYS A 176 7.84 -27.22 0.50
N LEU A 177 8.22 -26.47 1.52
CA LEU A 177 9.21 -26.93 2.51
C LEU A 177 8.74 -28.19 3.23
N ASN A 178 7.48 -28.27 3.67
CA ASN A 178 6.93 -29.47 4.31
C ASN A 178 6.92 -30.66 3.35
N GLN A 179 6.56 -30.47 2.07
CA GLN A 179 6.68 -31.51 1.05
C GLN A 179 8.12 -32.03 0.97
N MET A 180 9.11 -31.12 0.89
CA MET A 180 10.52 -31.50 0.79
C MET A 180 11.01 -32.27 2.04
N ILE A 181 10.51 -31.92 3.23
CA ILE A 181 10.78 -32.64 4.48
C ILE A 181 10.14 -34.04 4.46
N GLU A 182 8.89 -34.16 4.05
CA GLU A 182 8.16 -35.43 3.97
C GLU A 182 8.79 -36.40 2.94
N GLU A 183 9.28 -35.87 1.83
CA GLU A 183 10.01 -36.63 0.82
C GLU A 183 11.45 -37.00 1.23
N GLY A 184 11.95 -36.40 2.32
CA GLY A 184 13.31 -36.63 2.82
C GLY A 184 14.40 -35.95 1.97
N THR A 185 14.06 -34.97 1.15
CA THR A 185 15.03 -34.19 0.36
C THR A 185 15.76 -33.17 1.24
N ILE A 186 15.10 -32.70 2.30
CA ILE A 186 15.69 -31.89 3.37
C ILE A 186 15.22 -32.39 4.73
N THR A 187 15.92 -32.00 5.80
CA THR A 187 15.47 -32.18 7.19
C THR A 187 14.82 -30.90 7.71
N ALA A 188 14.04 -30.96 8.79
CA ALA A 188 13.34 -29.83 9.36
C ALA A 188 14.27 -28.67 9.78
N ASP A 189 15.50 -28.97 10.19
CA ASP A 189 16.54 -27.98 10.52
C ASP A 189 17.22 -27.39 9.29
N GLN A 190 17.01 -27.97 8.11
CA GLN A 190 17.47 -27.43 6.81
C GLN A 190 16.41 -26.57 6.12
N ALA A 191 15.22 -26.40 6.69
CA ALA A 191 14.18 -25.56 6.13
C ALA A 191 14.58 -24.07 6.22
N LYS A 192 15.49 -23.65 5.34
CA LYS A 192 16.01 -22.29 5.26
C LYS A 192 15.57 -21.64 3.96
N VAL A 193 14.91 -20.48 4.07
CA VAL A 193 14.50 -19.67 2.94
C VAL A 193 15.50 -18.54 2.70
N GLY A 194 15.77 -18.20 1.46
CA GLY A 194 16.52 -17.01 1.08
C GLY A 194 15.58 -15.94 0.57
N TYR A 195 15.89 -14.68 0.86
CA TYR A 195 15.15 -13.55 0.37
C TYR A 195 16.08 -12.47 -0.18
N ILE A 196 15.81 -11.99 -1.39
CA ILE A 196 16.58 -10.93 -2.04
C ILE A 196 15.73 -9.65 -2.00
N GLY A 197 16.18 -8.64 -1.26
CA GLY A 197 15.54 -7.33 -1.22
C GLY A 197 16.26 -6.33 -2.13
N ALA A 198 15.51 -5.32 -2.63
CA ALA A 198 16.12 -4.19 -3.30
C ALA A 198 16.85 -3.28 -2.30
N PHE A 199 16.14 -2.74 -1.33
CA PHE A 199 16.68 -1.86 -0.29
C PHE A 199 16.13 -2.26 1.10
N PRO A 200 16.80 -1.89 2.21
CA PRO A 200 16.32 -2.18 3.56
C PRO A 200 15.23 -1.18 4.03
N TYR A 201 14.33 -0.78 3.13
CA TYR A 201 13.20 0.12 3.43
C TYR A 201 12.06 -0.62 4.11
N ALA A 202 11.17 0.12 4.78
CA ALA A 202 10.02 -0.44 5.51
C ALA A 202 9.12 -1.31 4.61
N GLU A 203 8.87 -0.90 3.36
CA GLU A 203 8.11 -1.68 2.39
C GLU A 203 8.73 -3.07 2.14
N VAL A 204 10.05 -3.12 1.94
CA VAL A 204 10.77 -4.38 1.70
C VAL A 204 10.80 -5.24 2.98
N LYS A 205 10.99 -4.60 4.15
CA LYS A 205 10.93 -5.28 5.46
C LYS A 205 9.56 -5.86 5.76
N SER A 206 8.49 -5.10 5.55
CA SER A 206 7.11 -5.58 5.61
C SER A 206 6.91 -6.78 4.69
N GLY A 207 7.39 -6.68 3.45
CA GLY A 207 7.28 -7.71 2.43
C GLY A 207 7.96 -9.04 2.84
N TYR A 208 9.24 -9.01 3.22
CA TYR A 208 9.91 -10.26 3.60
C TYR A 208 9.46 -10.79 4.96
N THR A 209 9.08 -9.91 5.90
CA THR A 209 8.59 -10.35 7.21
C THR A 209 7.24 -11.04 7.09
N SER A 210 6.28 -10.46 6.35
CA SER A 210 4.97 -11.09 6.12
C SER A 210 5.10 -12.41 5.34
N PHE A 211 5.98 -12.48 4.35
CA PHE A 211 6.32 -13.74 3.67
C PHE A 211 6.85 -14.78 4.66
N PHE A 212 7.80 -14.42 5.50
CA PHE A 212 8.36 -15.33 6.49
C PHE A 212 7.34 -15.81 7.53
N LEU A 213 6.45 -14.93 7.97
CA LEU A 213 5.33 -15.30 8.85
C LEU A 213 4.41 -16.32 8.19
N GLY A 214 4.13 -16.16 6.90
CA GLY A 214 3.39 -17.15 6.10
C GLY A 214 4.11 -18.48 5.99
N VAL A 215 5.43 -18.48 5.76
CA VAL A 215 6.27 -19.68 5.77
C VAL A 215 6.15 -20.41 7.11
N ARG A 216 6.33 -19.69 8.22
CA ARG A 216 6.29 -20.27 9.58
C ARG A 216 4.90 -20.67 10.02
N TYR A 217 3.86 -20.09 9.49
CA TYR A 217 2.48 -20.51 9.71
C TYR A 217 2.26 -21.98 9.31
N ILE A 218 2.97 -22.43 8.28
CA ILE A 218 2.90 -23.80 7.74
C ILE A 218 4.10 -24.67 8.19
N CYS A 219 5.32 -24.13 8.14
CA CYS A 219 6.57 -24.79 8.49
C CYS A 219 7.26 -24.06 9.67
N PRO A 220 6.88 -24.34 10.94
CA PRO A 220 7.34 -23.57 12.10
C PRO A 220 8.85 -23.61 12.36
N THR A 221 9.56 -24.61 11.82
CA THR A 221 11.03 -24.76 11.97
C THR A 221 11.81 -23.88 10.99
N ALA A 222 11.14 -23.26 10.01
CA ALA A 222 11.79 -22.47 8.98
C ALA A 222 12.55 -21.27 9.56
N THR A 223 13.69 -20.96 8.94
CA THR A 223 14.49 -19.75 9.14
C THR A 223 14.65 -19.03 7.82
N MET A 224 15.04 -17.75 7.85
CA MET A 224 15.26 -16.97 6.63
C MET A 224 16.56 -16.18 6.70
N GLU A 225 17.27 -16.11 5.57
CA GLU A 225 18.40 -15.20 5.33
C GLU A 225 18.00 -14.18 4.27
N VAL A 226 18.33 -12.91 4.52
CA VAL A 226 18.02 -11.79 3.62
C VAL A 226 19.32 -11.15 3.14
N THR A 227 19.38 -10.80 1.85
CA THR A 227 20.47 -10.01 1.23
C THR A 227 19.85 -8.88 0.38
N PHE A 228 20.60 -7.78 0.15
CA PHE A 228 20.10 -6.63 -0.60
C PHE A 228 20.98 -6.35 -1.83
N THR A 229 20.32 -5.96 -2.94
CA THR A 229 20.97 -5.55 -4.18
C THR A 229 21.35 -4.07 -4.20
N ASN A 230 20.66 -3.25 -3.40
CA ASN A 230 20.66 -1.79 -3.47
C ASN A 230 20.25 -1.26 -4.85
N SER A 231 19.34 -1.97 -5.52
CA SER A 231 18.74 -1.61 -6.79
C SER A 231 17.33 -2.23 -6.86
N TRP A 232 16.35 -1.53 -7.45
CA TRP A 232 15.04 -2.09 -7.74
C TRP A 232 15.11 -3.11 -8.88
N TYR A 233 15.95 -2.86 -9.89
CA TYR A 233 16.10 -3.72 -11.06
C TYR A 233 17.56 -3.86 -11.44
N ASP A 234 18.16 -5.00 -11.17
CA ASP A 234 19.50 -5.39 -11.65
C ASP A 234 19.61 -6.91 -11.78
N PRO A 235 19.43 -7.45 -13.01
CA PRO A 235 19.46 -8.89 -13.23
C PRO A 235 20.76 -9.59 -12.79
N THR A 236 21.86 -8.85 -12.77
CA THR A 236 23.16 -9.40 -12.35
C THR A 236 23.24 -9.51 -10.83
N LEU A 237 22.90 -8.43 -10.12
CA LEU A 237 22.94 -8.40 -8.66
C LEU A 237 21.89 -9.34 -8.05
N GLU A 238 20.71 -9.41 -8.62
CA GLU A 238 19.65 -10.35 -8.18
C GLU A 238 20.10 -11.81 -8.37
N LYS A 239 20.68 -12.14 -9.53
CA LYS A 239 21.28 -13.45 -9.77
C LYS A 239 22.40 -13.77 -8.78
N GLU A 240 23.31 -12.83 -8.51
CA GLU A 240 24.38 -12.99 -7.52
C GLU A 240 23.82 -13.20 -6.11
N GLY A 241 22.75 -12.49 -5.75
CA GLY A 241 22.00 -12.66 -4.50
C GLY A 241 21.44 -14.06 -4.37
N ALA A 242 20.78 -14.59 -5.41
CA ALA A 242 20.28 -15.97 -5.44
C ALA A 242 21.42 -16.99 -5.29
N THR A 243 22.49 -16.86 -6.06
CA THR A 243 23.70 -17.72 -5.96
C THR A 243 24.27 -17.70 -4.55
N LYS A 244 24.38 -16.52 -3.92
CA LYS A 244 24.87 -16.34 -2.55
C LYS A 244 24.00 -17.09 -1.54
N LEU A 245 22.70 -16.93 -1.57
CA LEU A 245 21.74 -17.56 -0.66
C LEU A 245 21.71 -19.09 -0.85
N ILE A 246 21.71 -19.58 -2.10
CA ILE A 246 21.78 -21.01 -2.42
C ILE A 246 23.07 -21.62 -1.86
N SER A 247 24.21 -20.97 -2.03
CA SER A 247 25.51 -21.44 -1.51
C SER A 247 25.54 -21.52 0.02
N ARG A 248 24.70 -20.74 0.70
CA ARG A 248 24.53 -20.73 2.16
C ARG A 248 23.53 -21.77 2.65
N GLY A 249 22.97 -22.55 1.73
CA GLY A 249 22.04 -23.64 2.04
C GLY A 249 20.58 -23.21 2.12
N CYS A 250 20.20 -22.09 1.52
CA CYS A 250 18.79 -21.76 1.31
C CYS A 250 18.20 -22.72 0.27
N VAL A 251 17.08 -23.36 0.59
CA VAL A 251 16.45 -24.42 -0.22
C VAL A 251 15.20 -23.95 -0.96
N LEU A 252 14.79 -22.70 -0.74
CA LEU A 252 13.73 -21.99 -1.41
C LEU A 252 14.10 -20.51 -1.41
N ILE A 253 13.85 -19.79 -2.52
CA ILE A 253 14.15 -18.37 -2.65
C ILE A 253 12.88 -17.59 -2.93
N SER A 254 12.84 -16.35 -2.42
CA SER A 254 11.90 -15.31 -2.82
C SER A 254 12.64 -13.99 -2.97
N GLU A 255 12.00 -13.00 -3.60
CA GLU A 255 12.61 -11.70 -3.76
C GLU A 255 11.61 -10.54 -3.71
N HIS A 256 12.16 -9.33 -3.55
CA HIS A 256 11.51 -8.04 -3.62
C HIS A 256 12.40 -7.11 -4.46
N ALA A 257 12.59 -7.51 -5.70
CA ALA A 257 13.26 -6.82 -6.79
C ALA A 257 12.58 -7.27 -8.10
N ASP A 258 12.86 -6.63 -9.23
CA ASP A 258 11.92 -6.55 -10.34
C ASP A 258 12.36 -7.28 -11.60
N SER A 259 13.55 -7.95 -11.57
CA SER A 259 14.08 -8.62 -12.75
C SER A 259 13.94 -10.14 -12.73
N MET A 260 14.29 -10.77 -13.83
CA MET A 260 14.33 -12.23 -13.96
C MET A 260 15.70 -12.84 -13.59
N GLY A 261 16.58 -12.10 -12.91
CA GLY A 261 17.89 -12.57 -12.51
C GLY A 261 17.86 -13.73 -11.52
N ALA A 262 17.18 -13.54 -10.40
CA ALA A 262 17.03 -14.57 -9.36
C ALA A 262 16.13 -15.74 -9.81
N PRO A 263 14.96 -15.56 -10.46
CA PRO A 263 14.18 -16.66 -10.99
C PRO A 263 14.97 -17.58 -11.91
N THR A 264 15.75 -17.00 -12.85
CA THR A 264 16.57 -17.76 -13.79
C THR A 264 17.67 -18.56 -13.08
N GLU A 265 18.29 -18.01 -12.04
CA GLU A 265 19.30 -18.72 -11.25
C GLU A 265 18.67 -19.85 -10.43
N CYS A 266 17.47 -19.63 -9.88
CA CYS A 266 16.71 -20.67 -9.16
C CYS A 266 16.34 -21.83 -10.10
N GLU A 267 15.91 -21.55 -11.33
CA GLU A 267 15.63 -22.58 -12.35
C GLU A 267 16.89 -23.40 -12.67
N ALA A 268 18.01 -22.73 -12.90
CA ALA A 268 19.28 -23.38 -13.21
C ALA A 268 19.78 -24.32 -12.10
N ASN A 269 19.42 -24.04 -10.84
CA ASN A 269 19.80 -24.81 -9.66
C ASN A 269 18.68 -25.72 -9.13
N ASN A 270 17.53 -25.77 -9.78
CA ASN A 270 16.34 -26.52 -9.35
C ASN A 270 15.89 -26.13 -7.93
N ILE A 271 15.93 -24.85 -7.58
CA ILE A 271 15.50 -24.28 -6.31
C ILE A 271 14.09 -23.70 -6.46
N PRO A 272 13.09 -24.13 -5.67
CA PRO A 272 11.75 -23.55 -5.66
C PRO A 272 11.78 -22.04 -5.44
N PHE A 273 10.90 -21.33 -6.16
CA PHE A 273 10.89 -19.86 -6.19
C PHE A 273 9.47 -19.30 -6.01
N VAL A 274 9.32 -18.30 -5.14
CA VAL A 274 8.11 -17.50 -4.98
C VAL A 274 8.43 -16.05 -5.34
N PHE A 275 7.69 -15.49 -6.29
CA PHE A 275 8.01 -14.18 -6.86
C PHE A 275 7.08 -13.06 -6.35
N TYR A 276 7.25 -11.87 -6.91
CA TYR A 276 6.52 -10.64 -6.59
C TYR A 276 6.18 -9.83 -7.84
N ASN A 277 5.02 -9.17 -7.80
CA ASN A 277 4.44 -8.28 -8.83
C ASN A 277 4.11 -8.93 -10.18
N GLY A 278 4.58 -10.10 -10.48
CA GLY A 278 4.30 -10.74 -11.75
C GLY A 278 4.60 -12.23 -11.76
N SER A 279 4.25 -12.91 -12.84
CA SER A 279 4.59 -14.32 -13.04
C SER A 279 6.02 -14.45 -13.55
N ALA A 280 6.78 -15.36 -12.96
CA ALA A 280 8.08 -15.78 -13.45
C ALA A 280 8.01 -17.15 -14.17
N ALA A 281 6.82 -17.65 -14.48
CA ALA A 281 6.64 -18.99 -15.05
C ALA A 281 7.39 -19.21 -16.37
N ASP A 282 7.57 -18.16 -17.18
CA ASP A 282 8.32 -18.26 -18.44
C ASP A 282 9.85 -18.35 -18.19
N ALA A 283 10.35 -17.67 -17.15
CA ALA A 283 11.76 -17.67 -16.80
C ALA A 283 12.19 -18.90 -15.98
N CYS A 284 11.28 -19.42 -15.15
CA CYS A 284 11.55 -20.56 -14.27
C CYS A 284 10.35 -21.54 -14.21
N PRO A 285 10.02 -22.21 -15.34
CA PRO A 285 8.81 -23.02 -15.48
C PRO A 285 8.75 -24.24 -14.55
N ASN A 286 9.91 -24.74 -14.08
CA ASN A 286 9.95 -25.91 -13.20
C ASN A 286 10.04 -25.55 -11.71
N THR A 287 10.40 -24.31 -11.38
CA THR A 287 10.69 -23.89 -10.00
C THR A 287 9.80 -22.77 -9.48
N PHE A 288 9.21 -21.95 -10.34
CA PHE A 288 8.23 -20.93 -9.96
C PHE A 288 6.98 -21.57 -9.36
N ILE A 289 6.58 -21.12 -8.17
CA ILE A 289 5.38 -21.61 -7.47
C ILE A 289 4.20 -20.66 -7.71
N VAL A 290 4.33 -19.42 -7.31
CA VAL A 290 3.29 -18.38 -7.33
C VAL A 290 3.93 -17.02 -7.04
N ALA A 291 3.23 -15.93 -7.38
CA ALA A 291 3.58 -14.59 -6.93
C ALA A 291 2.37 -13.85 -6.37
N SER A 292 2.62 -12.93 -5.44
CA SER A 292 1.66 -11.90 -5.08
C SER A 292 1.86 -10.67 -5.95
N ARG A 293 0.79 -9.93 -6.23
CA ARG A 293 0.86 -8.67 -6.96
C ARG A 293 -0.16 -7.66 -6.46
N ILE A 294 0.13 -6.39 -6.62
CA ILE A 294 -0.86 -5.33 -6.45
C ILE A 294 -1.64 -5.21 -7.77
N ASN A 295 -2.96 -5.14 -7.65
CA ASN A 295 -3.86 -4.77 -8.75
C ASN A 295 -4.17 -3.27 -8.62
N TRP A 296 -3.57 -2.47 -9.47
CA TRP A 296 -3.71 -1.01 -9.45
C TRP A 296 -4.97 -0.50 -10.14
N ALA A 297 -5.63 -1.32 -10.96
CA ALA A 297 -6.82 -0.91 -11.71
C ALA A 297 -7.95 -0.36 -10.81
N PRO A 298 -8.29 -0.95 -9.65
CA PRO A 298 -9.31 -0.39 -8.77
C PRO A 298 -9.01 1.04 -8.29
N TYR A 299 -7.75 1.33 -7.93
CA TYR A 299 -7.36 2.68 -7.55
C TYR A 299 -7.43 3.67 -8.71
N MET A 300 -6.88 3.31 -9.86
CA MET A 300 -6.88 4.16 -11.06
C MET A 300 -8.30 4.47 -11.54
N GLU A 301 -9.19 3.48 -11.51
CA GLU A 301 -10.62 3.66 -11.81
C GLU A 301 -11.29 4.62 -10.82
N TYR A 302 -11.03 4.42 -9.52
CA TYR A 302 -11.54 5.28 -8.46
C TYR A 302 -11.08 6.73 -8.63
N ALA A 303 -9.77 6.95 -8.75
CA ALA A 303 -9.19 8.29 -8.80
C ALA A 303 -9.61 9.05 -10.07
N MET A 304 -9.53 8.42 -11.25
CA MET A 304 -10.02 9.01 -12.51
C MET A 304 -11.54 9.24 -12.47
N GLY A 305 -12.30 8.35 -11.79
CA GLY A 305 -13.73 8.51 -11.57
C GLY A 305 -14.07 9.73 -10.72
N CYS A 306 -13.25 10.04 -9.71
CA CYS A 306 -13.38 11.27 -8.91
C CYS A 306 -13.13 12.51 -9.78
N VAL A 307 -12.05 12.52 -10.58
CA VAL A 307 -11.77 13.64 -11.51
C VAL A 307 -12.93 13.86 -12.49
N ALA A 308 -13.46 12.79 -13.08
CA ALA A 308 -14.57 12.86 -14.03
C ALA A 308 -15.86 13.46 -13.43
N LYS A 309 -16.04 13.34 -12.11
CA LYS A 309 -17.22 13.85 -11.39
C LYS A 309 -16.96 15.20 -10.69
N GLY A 310 -15.71 15.65 -10.64
CA GLY A 310 -15.31 16.79 -9.82
C GLY A 310 -15.39 16.49 -8.32
N GLU A 311 -15.24 15.23 -7.92
CA GLU A 311 -15.17 14.77 -6.54
C GLU A 311 -13.72 14.79 -6.05
N ALA A 312 -13.52 14.91 -4.74
CA ALA A 312 -12.19 14.83 -4.15
C ALA A 312 -11.68 13.38 -4.18
N ILE A 313 -10.39 13.19 -4.49
CA ILE A 313 -9.69 11.94 -4.32
C ILE A 313 -9.24 11.85 -2.85
N ASP A 314 -9.27 10.65 -2.25
CA ASP A 314 -8.71 10.42 -0.92
C ASP A 314 -7.23 10.83 -0.89
N VAL A 315 -6.82 11.48 0.20
CA VAL A 315 -5.44 11.97 0.35
C VAL A 315 -4.45 10.81 0.34
N ASP A 316 -4.82 9.71 0.99
CA ASP A 316 -4.01 8.50 1.07
C ASP A 316 -4.95 7.28 1.02
N TRP A 317 -4.80 6.44 0.00
CA TRP A 317 -5.70 5.32 -0.27
C TRP A 317 -5.01 3.98 -0.07
N THR A 318 -5.64 3.09 0.69
CA THR A 318 -5.14 1.73 0.92
C THR A 318 -6.07 0.69 0.31
N GLY A 319 -5.55 -0.05 -0.66
CA GLY A 319 -6.21 -1.25 -1.18
C GLY A 319 -5.90 -2.49 -0.35
N THR A 320 -6.78 -3.47 -0.35
CA THR A 320 -6.64 -4.72 0.41
C THR A 320 -6.94 -5.94 -0.47
N ILE A 321 -6.74 -7.13 0.08
CA ILE A 321 -7.16 -8.37 -0.58
C ILE A 321 -8.70 -8.41 -0.75
N ALA A 322 -9.45 -7.84 0.20
CA ALA A 322 -10.91 -7.77 0.16
C ALA A 322 -11.43 -6.79 -0.91
N THR A 323 -10.65 -5.79 -1.29
CA THR A 323 -10.97 -4.84 -2.39
C THR A 323 -10.39 -5.26 -3.74
N GLU A 324 -9.86 -6.48 -3.85
CA GLU A 324 -9.21 -7.02 -5.04
C GLU A 324 -7.98 -6.21 -5.50
N SER A 325 -7.41 -5.42 -4.58
CA SER A 325 -6.15 -4.68 -4.82
C SER A 325 -4.91 -5.52 -4.54
N VAL A 326 -5.07 -6.64 -3.84
CA VAL A 326 -4.03 -7.65 -3.62
C VAL A 326 -4.48 -8.96 -4.25
N LEU A 327 -3.71 -9.47 -5.20
CA LEU A 327 -4.01 -10.69 -5.93
C LEU A 327 -2.82 -11.65 -5.90
N MET A 328 -3.11 -12.94 -6.12
CA MET A 328 -2.11 -13.95 -6.45
C MET A 328 -2.13 -14.22 -7.96
N THR A 329 -0.97 -14.53 -8.51
CA THR A 329 -0.87 -15.05 -9.89
C THR A 329 -1.42 -16.48 -9.96
N GLU A 330 -1.52 -17.04 -11.16
CA GLU A 330 -1.78 -18.46 -11.31
C GLU A 330 -0.69 -19.30 -10.61
N ILE A 331 -1.12 -20.36 -9.95
CA ILE A 331 -0.22 -21.31 -9.28
C ILE A 331 0.36 -22.24 -10.32
N ASN A 332 1.68 -22.38 -10.35
CA ASN A 332 2.32 -23.42 -11.15
C ASN A 332 2.22 -24.77 -10.40
N GLU A 333 1.22 -25.55 -10.75
CA GLU A 333 0.95 -26.84 -10.09
C GLU A 333 2.11 -27.86 -10.24
N GLN A 334 3.00 -27.68 -11.22
CA GLN A 334 4.17 -28.56 -11.40
C GLN A 334 5.22 -28.30 -10.30
N ALA A 335 5.39 -27.06 -9.87
CA ALA A 335 6.38 -26.67 -8.86
C ALA A 335 5.78 -26.64 -7.44
N ALA A 336 4.51 -26.29 -7.33
CA ALA A 336 3.81 -26.16 -6.06
C ALA A 336 3.64 -27.52 -5.35
N ALA A 337 3.52 -27.48 -4.02
CA ALA A 337 3.14 -28.65 -3.24
C ALA A 337 1.65 -29.01 -3.49
N PRO A 338 1.27 -30.29 -3.44
CA PRO A 338 -0.14 -30.69 -3.51
C PRO A 338 -0.99 -29.97 -2.44
N GLY A 339 -2.20 -29.50 -2.82
CA GLY A 339 -3.12 -28.80 -1.92
C GLY A 339 -2.80 -27.31 -1.72
N THR A 340 -1.84 -26.75 -2.46
CA THR A 340 -1.50 -25.31 -2.37
C THR A 340 -2.69 -24.43 -2.72
N ALA A 341 -3.42 -24.71 -3.80
CA ALA A 341 -4.55 -23.89 -4.22
C ALA A 341 -5.64 -23.83 -3.15
N GLU A 342 -6.02 -24.96 -2.59
CA GLU A 342 -7.03 -25.06 -1.53
C GLU A 342 -6.60 -24.33 -0.27
N LYS A 343 -5.32 -24.45 0.13
CA LYS A 343 -4.80 -23.78 1.32
C LYS A 343 -4.72 -22.27 1.12
N LEU A 344 -4.30 -21.79 -0.04
CA LEU A 344 -4.29 -20.36 -0.33
C LEU A 344 -5.72 -19.78 -0.34
N ALA A 345 -6.71 -20.50 -0.88
CA ALA A 345 -8.11 -20.06 -0.85
C ALA A 345 -8.66 -20.00 0.59
N GLU A 346 -8.35 -20.98 1.44
CA GLU A 346 -8.71 -20.98 2.86
C GLU A 346 -8.14 -19.75 3.58
N ILE A 347 -6.82 -19.52 3.45
CA ILE A 347 -6.14 -18.41 4.13
C ILE A 347 -6.60 -17.06 3.58
N LYS A 348 -6.79 -16.94 2.26
CA LYS A 348 -7.34 -15.73 1.64
C LYS A 348 -8.69 -15.36 2.26
N ALA A 349 -9.60 -16.32 2.43
CA ALA A 349 -10.89 -16.07 3.07
C ALA A 349 -10.76 -15.62 4.54
N MET A 350 -9.74 -16.11 5.25
CA MET A 350 -9.47 -15.68 6.63
C MET A 350 -8.89 -14.26 6.70
N LEU A 351 -8.08 -13.84 5.74
CA LEU A 351 -7.59 -12.46 5.60
C LEU A 351 -8.75 -11.52 5.23
N GLU A 352 -9.57 -11.87 4.24
CA GLU A 352 -10.71 -11.08 3.78
C GLU A 352 -11.75 -10.80 4.89
N ASN A 353 -11.97 -11.75 5.78
CA ASN A 353 -12.92 -11.60 6.88
C ASN A 353 -12.29 -11.12 8.20
N GLY A 354 -10.98 -10.85 8.21
CA GLY A 354 -10.23 -10.35 9.37
C GLY A 354 -10.02 -11.36 10.51
N SER A 355 -10.30 -12.66 10.28
CA SER A 355 -10.08 -13.70 11.31
C SER A 355 -8.62 -14.12 11.43
N LEU A 356 -7.80 -13.79 10.44
CA LEU A 356 -6.35 -13.92 10.44
C LEU A 356 -5.70 -12.55 10.29
N LYS A 357 -4.78 -12.23 11.19
CA LYS A 357 -3.98 -11.02 11.17
C LYS A 357 -2.53 -11.41 10.85
N VAL A 358 -1.97 -10.83 9.80
CA VAL A 358 -0.60 -11.17 9.36
C VAL A 358 0.43 -10.79 10.42
N PHE A 359 0.32 -9.58 10.96
CA PHE A 359 1.23 -9.05 11.96
C PHE A 359 0.69 -9.15 13.40
N ASP A 360 0.03 -10.29 13.73
CA ASP A 360 -0.33 -10.64 15.11
C ASP A 360 0.96 -10.77 15.93
N THR A 361 1.14 -9.90 16.91
CA THR A 361 2.36 -9.83 17.74
C THR A 361 2.57 -11.06 18.62
N ALA A 362 1.56 -11.95 18.75
CA ALA A 362 1.71 -13.23 19.40
C ALA A 362 2.44 -14.28 18.52
N THR A 363 2.57 -14.03 17.21
CA THR A 363 3.15 -14.99 16.25
C THR A 363 4.65 -14.82 16.02
N PHE A 364 5.23 -13.71 16.47
CA PHE A 364 6.66 -13.42 16.33
C PHE A 364 7.24 -12.76 17.57
N THR A 365 8.56 -12.74 17.65
CA THR A 365 9.30 -12.06 18.73
C THR A 365 10.39 -11.16 18.16
N VAL A 366 10.80 -10.18 18.96
CA VAL A 366 11.92 -9.29 18.67
C VAL A 366 12.90 -9.42 19.86
N ASN A 367 14.11 -9.90 19.62
CA ASN A 367 15.09 -10.19 20.66
C ASN A 367 14.54 -11.12 21.78
N GLY A 368 13.73 -12.11 21.40
CA GLY A 368 13.10 -13.07 22.31
C GLY A 368 11.92 -12.52 23.11
N GLN A 369 11.42 -11.32 22.81
CA GLN A 369 10.30 -10.70 23.50
C GLN A 369 9.11 -10.51 22.55
N THR A 370 7.89 -10.75 23.06
CA THR A 370 6.66 -10.36 22.35
C THR A 370 6.54 -8.84 22.35
N LEU A 371 6.25 -8.27 21.19
CA LEU A 371 6.11 -6.84 21.02
C LEU A 371 4.72 -6.39 21.49
N THR A 372 4.67 -5.47 22.46
CA THR A 372 3.40 -4.93 23.01
C THR A 372 3.18 -3.47 22.68
N GLU A 373 4.23 -2.76 22.32
CA GLU A 373 4.21 -1.37 21.91
C GLU A 373 5.34 -1.13 20.91
N TYR A 374 5.11 -0.26 19.95
CA TYR A 374 6.12 0.18 18.98
C TYR A 374 5.73 1.55 18.44
N LEU A 375 6.66 2.48 18.47
CA LEU A 375 6.52 3.78 17.83
C LEU A 375 7.14 3.69 16.44
N ALA A 376 6.37 3.99 15.41
CA ALA A 376 6.84 4.09 14.03
C ALA A 376 6.88 5.57 13.59
N ASP A 377 7.75 5.85 12.64
CA ASP A 377 7.73 7.08 11.85
C ASP A 377 6.66 6.91 10.76
N VAL A 378 5.56 7.62 10.89
CA VAL A 378 4.41 7.50 10.00
C VAL A 378 4.24 8.76 9.16
N ASP A 379 4.59 9.93 9.68
CA ASP A 379 4.37 11.18 8.98
C ASP A 379 5.49 11.53 7.98
N ASP A 380 6.66 10.89 8.11
CA ASP A 380 7.82 11.04 7.23
C ASP A 380 8.08 12.49 6.78
N MET A 381 8.11 13.40 7.76
CA MET A 381 8.42 14.81 7.51
C MET A 381 9.91 15.05 7.25
N GLY A 382 10.69 13.98 7.09
CA GLY A 382 12.12 14.00 6.84
C GLY A 382 12.97 14.12 8.10
N ASP A 383 12.38 14.02 9.29
CA ASP A 383 13.10 14.00 10.55
C ASP A 383 13.30 12.57 11.10
N PHE A 384 12.59 11.59 10.57
CA PHE A 384 12.65 10.15 10.89
C PHE A 384 12.50 9.88 12.39
N GLN A 385 11.59 10.60 13.04
CA GLN A 385 11.31 10.45 14.46
C GLN A 385 10.13 9.52 14.67
N PRO A 386 10.33 8.36 15.33
CA PRO A 386 9.24 7.45 15.63
C PRO A 386 8.31 8.06 16.70
N GLU A 387 7.11 8.46 16.29
CA GLU A 387 6.14 9.18 17.14
C GLU A 387 4.79 8.50 17.29
N THR A 388 4.42 7.62 16.35
CA THR A 388 3.09 7.02 16.30
C THR A 388 3.08 5.61 16.85
N GLN A 389 2.25 5.36 17.89
CA GLN A 389 2.02 4.01 18.41
C GLN A 389 1.22 3.19 17.40
N VAL A 390 1.85 2.14 16.84
CA VAL A 390 1.28 1.35 15.77
C VAL A 390 0.84 -0.05 16.18
N ILE A 391 1.02 -0.44 17.44
CA ILE A 391 0.47 -1.70 17.95
C ILE A 391 -0.82 -1.43 18.69
N ALA A 392 -1.91 -2.02 18.21
CA ALA A 392 -3.22 -2.01 18.86
C ALA A 392 -3.87 -3.39 18.76
N ASP A 393 -4.58 -3.81 19.81
CA ASP A 393 -5.29 -5.09 19.88
C ASP A 393 -4.42 -6.32 19.53
N GLY A 394 -3.12 -6.27 19.89
CA GLY A 394 -2.17 -7.36 19.64
C GLY A 394 -1.69 -7.45 18.19
N GLU A 395 -1.88 -6.42 17.38
CA GLU A 395 -1.48 -6.37 15.98
C GLU A 395 -0.61 -5.16 15.70
N PHE A 396 0.43 -5.30 14.89
CA PHE A 396 1.10 -4.18 14.27
C PHE A 396 0.26 -3.72 13.07
N GLN A 397 -0.26 -2.50 13.13
CA GLN A 397 -1.17 -1.92 12.15
C GLN A 397 -0.41 -1.30 10.98
N GLU A 398 0.05 -2.13 10.06
CA GLU A 398 1.03 -1.78 9.03
C GLU A 398 0.56 -0.74 8.00
N SER A 399 -0.74 -0.64 7.70
CA SER A 399 -1.28 0.28 6.67
C SER A 399 -2.47 1.10 7.15
N ILE A 400 -2.57 1.38 8.46
CA ILE A 400 -3.71 2.13 9.04
C ILE A 400 -3.47 3.64 9.03
N PHE A 401 -2.24 4.08 9.31
CA PHE A 401 -1.91 5.50 9.47
C PHE A 401 -1.45 6.16 8.16
N ARG A 402 -0.94 5.37 7.23
CA ARG A 402 -0.68 5.72 5.82
C ARG A 402 -0.72 4.46 4.97
N SER A 403 -0.91 4.61 3.65
CA SER A 403 -0.99 3.47 2.73
C SER A 403 0.37 2.78 2.53
N ALA A 404 1.45 3.56 2.39
CA ALA A 404 2.80 3.02 2.29
C ALA A 404 3.27 2.41 3.61
N PRO A 405 3.91 1.24 3.57
CA PRO A 405 4.36 0.52 4.76
C PRO A 405 5.32 1.33 5.65
N TYR A 406 5.21 1.13 6.96
CA TYR A 406 6.14 1.66 7.97
C TYR A 406 6.64 0.57 8.93
N PHE A 407 6.55 -0.70 8.53
CA PHE A 407 7.07 -1.84 9.28
C PHE A 407 8.59 -1.95 9.05
N ASP A 408 9.39 -1.51 10.01
CA ASP A 408 10.85 -1.48 9.95
C ASP A 408 11.54 -2.40 10.98
N ILE A 409 10.79 -3.34 11.56
CA ILE A 409 11.23 -4.23 12.65
C ILE A 409 11.98 -5.43 12.08
N ASP A 410 13.08 -5.81 12.75
CA ASP A 410 13.78 -7.06 12.51
C ASP A 410 13.28 -8.11 13.52
N ILE A 411 12.55 -9.13 13.06
CA ILE A 411 11.99 -10.19 13.91
C ILE A 411 12.92 -11.39 14.03
N ASP A 412 12.77 -12.15 15.13
CA ASP A 412 13.56 -13.37 15.37
C ASP A 412 13.30 -14.45 14.30
N GLY A 413 14.37 -15.06 13.80
CA GLY A 413 14.33 -16.09 12.76
C GLY A 413 14.67 -15.57 11.37
N ILE A 414 14.78 -14.26 11.20
CA ILE A 414 15.31 -13.61 10.00
C ILE A 414 16.73 -13.12 10.28
N THR A 415 17.64 -13.33 9.35
CA THR A 415 19.02 -12.87 9.44
C THR A 415 19.38 -12.06 8.21
N ASN A 416 19.67 -10.78 8.39
CA ASN A 416 20.31 -9.97 7.36
C ASN A 416 21.78 -10.36 7.26
N ILE A 417 22.21 -10.87 6.09
CA ILE A 417 23.58 -11.37 5.88
C ILE A 417 24.54 -10.30 5.32
N ASP A 418 24.06 -9.08 5.14
CA ASP A 418 24.84 -7.91 4.71
C ASP A 418 25.10 -6.93 5.87
N ALA A 419 24.49 -7.15 7.06
CA ALA A 419 24.61 -6.32 8.25
C ALA A 419 25.93 -6.52 9.01
#